data_e3aff8e6f8528faa14cead10ab7fc5b3
#
_entry.id   e3aff8e6f8528faa14cead10ab7fc5b3
#
_cell.length_a   1.000
_cell.length_b   1.000
_cell.length_c   1.000
_cell.angle_alpha   90.00
_cell.angle_beta   90.00
_cell.angle_gamma   90.00
#
_symmetry.space_group_name_H-M   'P 1'
#
loop_
_entity.id
_entity.type
_entity.pdbx_description
1 polymer ?
#
loop_
_entity_poly.entity_id
_entity_poly.type
_entity_poly.pdbx_seq_one_letter_code
_entity_poly.pdbx_strand_id
1 'polypeptide(L)'
;MNTKWLAVSFLTVSVLLFGACGNENSSGGSEGEAEGGNGTEDQVNLIAATQLDSESAFAAGFEKFKEVVEEESDGSVTVEVHTNGDLGGNEDELVQNLETGSVDLVAAAPGFMAQSVQEVDFFSMPYLFESRDHWESVIDGEVGDTLTNEIESNTSFDVLGYWTAGVRNYYGAEPIETPSDLDGMSLRTQDSPVVTNTWEALGAQPTSVAWDEMYQALQNNVVDAAENDFTNIYLASHHEVASNISLTQHDYTTRLFFTSDQVMDQLSESQQEAVMTAAEEATQTERETDQELAEESKAAMEEAGVEINEVEQEAFFEQTEEVRENAAESLDLVEEYEQVVEMKEN
;
A
#
# COMPACT_ATOMS: atom_id res chain seq x y z
N MET A 1 -51.76 28.84 -9.96
CA MET A 1 -52.60 28.97 -11.16
C MET A 1 -51.90 28.29 -12.31
N ASN A 2 -52.62 27.31 -12.91
CA ASN A 2 -52.43 26.65 -14.20
C ASN A 2 -51.23 25.66 -14.33
N THR A 3 -51.32 24.37 -14.00
CA THR A 3 -52.03 23.21 -14.59
C THR A 3 -52.06 23.13 -16.13
N LYS A 4 -51.40 22.07 -16.68
CA LYS A 4 -51.78 21.22 -17.85
C LYS A 4 -50.72 20.13 -17.99
N TRP A 5 -50.97 18.98 -17.76
CA TRP A 5 -51.56 17.71 -18.21
C TRP A 5 -51.58 17.52 -19.75
N LEU A 6 -51.09 16.36 -20.18
CA LEU A 6 -51.50 15.47 -21.29
C LEU A 6 -50.26 14.69 -21.79
N ALA A 7 -50.22 13.44 -22.14
CA ALA A 7 -51.09 12.30 -22.14
C ALA A 7 -50.27 11.12 -22.74
N VAL A 8 -50.40 10.01 -22.16
CA VAL A 8 -50.33 8.60 -22.57
C VAL A 8 -50.39 8.36 -24.09
N SER A 9 -49.52 7.43 -24.59
CA SER A 9 -49.85 6.55 -25.70
C SER A 9 -49.14 5.21 -25.55
N PHE A 10 -49.99 4.20 -25.39
CA PHE A 10 -49.74 2.78 -25.52
C PHE A 10 -49.60 2.39 -26.99
N LEU A 11 -48.69 1.45 -27.33
CA LEU A 11 -48.90 0.55 -28.49
C LEU A 11 -48.08 -0.76 -28.26
N THR A 12 -48.79 -1.75 -27.89
CA THR A 12 -49.06 -3.13 -28.39
C THR A 12 -47.94 -3.92 -29.07
N VAL A 13 -47.55 -4.96 -28.38
CA VAL A 13 -47.41 -6.40 -28.67
C VAL A 13 -47.50 -6.85 -30.14
N SER A 14 -46.51 -7.61 -30.59
CA SER A 14 -46.65 -8.64 -31.58
C SER A 14 -45.74 -9.83 -31.29
N VAL A 15 -46.34 -10.92 -30.86
CA VAL A 15 -45.83 -12.31 -30.77
C VAL A 15 -45.89 -12.93 -32.16
N LEU A 16 -44.80 -13.55 -32.60
CA LEU A 16 -44.83 -14.54 -33.69
C LEU A 16 -44.13 -15.82 -33.28
N LEU A 17 -44.94 -16.81 -33.01
CA LEU A 17 -44.61 -18.22 -32.92
C LEU A 17 -44.62 -18.86 -34.31
N PHE A 18 -43.59 -19.58 -34.68
CA PHE A 18 -43.58 -20.72 -35.60
C PHE A 18 -42.40 -21.61 -35.20
N GLY A 19 -42.47 -22.85 -34.86
CA GLY A 19 -43.29 -23.92 -35.42
C GLY A 19 -42.28 -25.07 -35.58
N ALA A 20 -42.43 -26.13 -34.79
CA ALA A 20 -41.62 -27.33 -34.80
C ALA A 20 -41.87 -28.16 -36.05
N CYS A 21 -40.85 -28.92 -36.52
CA CYS A 21 -40.98 -30.23 -37.08
C CYS A 21 -39.71 -31.04 -36.85
N GLY A 22 -39.89 -32.16 -36.16
CA GLY A 22 -38.86 -33.15 -35.93
C GLY A 22 -38.70 -34.08 -37.15
N ASN A 23 -37.59 -34.77 -37.21
CA ASN A 23 -37.49 -36.10 -37.79
C ASN A 23 -36.38 -36.90 -37.09
N GLU A 24 -36.76 -38.10 -36.66
CA GLU A 24 -35.86 -39.15 -36.17
C GLU A 24 -35.13 -39.81 -37.35
N ASN A 25 -33.88 -40.15 -37.23
CA ASN A 25 -33.38 -41.53 -37.14
C ASN A 25 -31.93 -41.70 -37.61
N SER A 26 -31.24 -42.61 -36.92
CA SER A 26 -30.14 -43.50 -37.30
C SER A 26 -28.73 -43.18 -36.85
N SER A 27 -28.39 -43.89 -35.82
CA SER A 27 -27.09 -44.59 -35.48
C SER A 27 -25.97 -44.55 -36.50
N GLY A 28 -24.80 -44.11 -35.99
CA GLY A 28 -23.49 -44.36 -36.58
C GLY A 28 -22.40 -43.87 -35.62
N GLY A 29 -21.79 -44.84 -34.91
CA GLY A 29 -20.67 -44.55 -34.04
C GLY A 29 -19.45 -44.02 -34.80
N SER A 30 -18.85 -43.01 -34.30
CA SER A 30 -17.45 -42.64 -34.59
C SER A 30 -16.88 -42.13 -33.28
N GLU A 31 -15.92 -42.86 -32.79
CA GLU A 31 -14.99 -42.39 -31.78
C GLU A 31 -14.29 -41.17 -32.37
N GLY A 32 -14.69 -39.97 -31.94
CA GLY A 32 -13.98 -38.72 -32.18
C GLY A 32 -13.22 -38.43 -30.90
N GLU A 33 -11.92 -38.37 -31.08
CA GLU A 33 -10.98 -37.85 -30.10
C GLU A 33 -11.56 -36.54 -29.54
N ALA A 34 -11.58 -36.44 -28.21
CA ALA A 34 -11.81 -35.18 -27.54
C ALA A 34 -10.58 -34.30 -27.86
N GLU A 35 -10.72 -33.44 -28.87
CA GLU A 35 -9.88 -32.25 -28.95
C GLU A 35 -10.14 -31.47 -27.64
N GLY A 36 -9.08 -31.28 -26.88
CA GLY A 36 -9.10 -30.41 -25.72
C GLY A 36 -9.64 -29.05 -26.15
N GLY A 37 -10.81 -28.72 -25.66
CA GLY A 37 -11.35 -27.38 -25.80
C GLY A 37 -10.36 -26.45 -25.13
N ASN A 38 -9.71 -25.60 -25.90
CA ASN A 38 -9.09 -24.38 -25.40
C ASN A 38 -10.28 -23.51 -24.94
N GLY A 39 -10.70 -23.71 -23.70
CA GLY A 39 -11.66 -22.82 -23.06
C GLY A 39 -10.94 -21.48 -22.97
N THR A 40 -11.43 -20.50 -23.69
CA THR A 40 -11.03 -19.12 -23.43
C THR A 40 -11.42 -18.85 -21.99
N GLU A 41 -10.44 -18.59 -21.15
CA GLU A 41 -10.68 -18.14 -19.77
C GLU A 41 -11.54 -16.87 -19.81
N ASP A 42 -12.39 -16.69 -18.80
CA ASP A 42 -13.17 -15.46 -18.68
C ASP A 42 -12.20 -14.29 -18.48
N GLN A 43 -12.43 -13.20 -19.21
CA GLN A 43 -11.61 -11.99 -19.05
C GLN A 43 -11.93 -11.31 -17.73
N VAL A 44 -10.89 -10.95 -16.99
CA VAL A 44 -10.96 -10.19 -15.74
C VAL A 44 -10.23 -8.88 -15.93
N ASN A 45 -10.82 -7.78 -15.48
CA ASN A 45 -10.16 -6.47 -15.43
C ASN A 45 -10.00 -6.08 -13.97
N LEU A 46 -8.76 -5.83 -13.54
CA LEU A 46 -8.42 -5.40 -12.20
C LEU A 46 -8.14 -3.89 -12.17
N ILE A 47 -8.47 -3.25 -11.06
CA ILE A 47 -8.24 -1.84 -10.82
C ILE A 47 -7.20 -1.70 -9.71
N ALA A 48 -6.01 -1.20 -10.05
CA ALA A 48 -4.96 -0.84 -9.10
C ALA A 48 -5.02 0.65 -8.79
N ALA A 49 -4.90 1.04 -7.52
CA ALA A 49 -4.98 2.45 -7.15
C ALA A 49 -3.95 2.84 -6.08
N THR A 50 -3.44 4.06 -6.21
CA THR A 50 -2.61 4.73 -5.20
C THR A 50 -2.96 6.21 -5.07
N GLN A 51 -2.84 6.76 -3.86
CA GLN A 51 -2.95 8.19 -3.60
C GLN A 51 -1.70 8.96 -4.06
N LEU A 52 -0.58 8.26 -4.32
CA LEU A 52 0.69 8.85 -4.69
C LEU A 52 0.72 9.31 -6.16
N ASP A 53 1.73 10.12 -6.47
CA ASP A 53 1.98 10.62 -7.82
C ASP A 53 2.31 9.49 -8.82
N SER A 54 2.06 9.76 -10.10
CA SER A 54 2.36 8.82 -11.20
C SER A 54 3.86 8.53 -11.40
N GLU A 55 4.74 9.34 -10.79
CA GLU A 55 6.18 9.14 -10.80
C GLU A 55 6.69 8.41 -9.54
N SER A 56 5.79 7.99 -8.65
CA SER A 56 6.12 7.24 -7.42
C SER A 56 6.55 5.80 -7.70
N ALA A 57 7.27 5.20 -6.75
CA ALA A 57 7.65 3.78 -6.80
C ALA A 57 6.41 2.86 -6.83
N PHE A 58 5.31 3.22 -6.13
CA PHE A 58 4.06 2.47 -6.18
C PHE A 58 3.45 2.45 -7.58
N ALA A 59 3.45 3.60 -8.27
CA ALA A 59 2.98 3.64 -9.66
C ALA A 59 3.83 2.75 -10.57
N ALA A 60 5.16 2.76 -10.41
CA ALA A 60 6.06 1.88 -11.15
C ALA A 60 5.80 0.39 -10.85
N GLY A 61 5.59 0.03 -9.59
CA GLY A 61 5.21 -1.32 -9.18
C GLY A 61 3.89 -1.77 -9.81
N PHE A 62 2.84 -0.95 -9.76
CA PHE A 62 1.54 -1.28 -10.39
C PHE A 62 1.63 -1.39 -11.93
N GLU A 63 2.40 -0.52 -12.59
CA GLU A 63 2.60 -0.63 -14.04
C GLU A 63 3.40 -1.89 -14.41
N LYS A 64 4.37 -2.30 -13.58
CA LYS A 64 5.07 -3.57 -13.76
C LYS A 64 4.14 -4.77 -13.52
N PHE A 65 3.33 -4.74 -12.47
CA PHE A 65 2.32 -5.75 -12.23
C PHE A 65 1.40 -5.93 -13.44
N LYS A 66 0.90 -4.82 -13.98
CA LYS A 66 0.08 -4.81 -15.19
C LYS A 66 0.80 -5.45 -16.37
N GLU A 67 2.03 -5.02 -16.67
CA GLU A 67 2.82 -5.56 -17.78
C GLU A 67 2.92 -7.09 -17.68
N VAL A 68 3.31 -7.58 -16.50
CA VAL A 68 3.59 -9.02 -16.31
C VAL A 68 2.30 -9.84 -16.27
N VAL A 69 1.27 -9.40 -15.56
CA VAL A 69 0.02 -10.18 -15.47
C VAL A 69 -0.70 -10.26 -16.82
N GLU A 70 -0.65 -9.19 -17.63
CA GLU A 70 -1.21 -9.19 -18.99
C GLU A 70 -0.43 -10.13 -19.93
N GLU A 71 0.90 -10.25 -19.76
CA GLU A 71 1.74 -11.19 -20.53
C GLU A 71 1.52 -12.64 -20.07
N GLU A 72 1.63 -12.92 -18.76
CA GLU A 72 1.56 -14.28 -18.22
C GLU A 72 0.14 -14.89 -18.31
N SER A 73 -0.89 -14.06 -18.36
CA SER A 73 -2.30 -14.50 -18.53
C SER A 73 -2.74 -14.54 -20.00
N ASP A 74 -1.83 -14.34 -20.98
CA ASP A 74 -2.21 -14.18 -22.40
C ASP A 74 -3.32 -13.12 -22.62
N GLY A 75 -3.39 -12.10 -21.75
CA GLY A 75 -4.38 -11.01 -21.77
C GLY A 75 -5.75 -11.39 -21.25
N SER A 76 -5.90 -12.51 -20.55
CA SER A 76 -7.15 -12.86 -19.87
C SER A 76 -7.35 -12.06 -18.57
N VAL A 77 -6.27 -11.57 -17.95
CA VAL A 77 -6.30 -10.58 -16.88
C VAL A 77 -5.72 -9.28 -17.42
N THR A 78 -6.42 -8.16 -17.22
CA THR A 78 -5.95 -6.81 -17.59
C THR A 78 -6.02 -5.89 -16.38
N VAL A 79 -5.21 -4.82 -16.35
CA VAL A 79 -5.14 -3.90 -15.21
C VAL A 79 -5.28 -2.46 -15.64
N GLU A 80 -6.12 -1.70 -14.92
CA GLU A 80 -6.17 -0.24 -15.01
C GLU A 80 -5.49 0.35 -13.77
N VAL A 81 -4.45 1.18 -13.98
CA VAL A 81 -3.70 1.83 -12.89
C VAL A 81 -4.19 3.26 -12.70
N HIS A 82 -4.60 3.60 -11.48
CA HIS A 82 -5.05 4.92 -11.07
C HIS A 82 -4.11 5.52 -10.02
N THR A 83 -3.60 6.70 -10.29
CA THR A 83 -2.65 7.42 -9.44
C THR A 83 -3.22 8.75 -8.98
N ASN A 84 -2.45 9.54 -8.22
CA ASN A 84 -2.81 10.90 -7.78
C ASN A 84 -4.12 10.98 -6.96
N GLY A 85 -4.51 9.90 -6.30
CA GLY A 85 -5.72 9.87 -5.50
C GLY A 85 -7.03 9.86 -6.29
N ASP A 86 -7.01 9.51 -7.58
CA ASP A 86 -8.21 9.50 -8.44
C ASP A 86 -9.33 8.60 -7.89
N LEU A 87 -8.98 7.52 -7.20
CA LEU A 87 -9.92 6.57 -6.58
C LEU A 87 -9.83 6.52 -5.05
N GLY A 88 -9.13 7.45 -4.42
CA GLY A 88 -8.99 7.59 -2.97
C GLY A 88 -7.81 8.49 -2.64
N GLY A 89 -8.06 9.59 -1.92
CA GLY A 89 -7.06 10.62 -1.60
C GLY A 89 -6.09 10.22 -0.47
N ASN A 90 -6.33 9.10 0.19
CA ASN A 90 -5.50 8.54 1.26
C ASN A 90 -5.65 7.01 1.33
N GLU A 91 -4.76 6.36 2.09
CA GLU A 91 -4.72 4.90 2.16
C GLU A 91 -5.95 4.29 2.83
N ASP A 92 -6.53 4.94 3.85
CA ASP A 92 -7.77 4.48 4.51
C ASP A 92 -8.94 4.39 3.52
N GLU A 93 -9.10 5.41 2.67
CA GLU A 93 -10.13 5.42 1.63
C GLU A 93 -9.89 4.33 0.59
N LEU A 94 -8.62 4.09 0.20
CA LEU A 94 -8.25 3.04 -0.75
C LEU A 94 -8.52 1.64 -0.20
N VAL A 95 -8.20 1.39 1.08
CA VAL A 95 -8.51 0.12 1.75
C VAL A 95 -10.02 -0.11 1.83
N GLN A 96 -10.81 0.91 2.17
CA GLN A 96 -12.27 0.81 2.15
C GLN A 96 -12.82 0.55 0.73
N ASN A 97 -12.20 1.14 -0.29
CA ASN A 97 -12.59 0.90 -1.69
C ASN A 97 -12.24 -0.51 -2.16
N LEU A 98 -11.17 -1.11 -1.65
CA LEU A 98 -10.85 -2.52 -1.85
C LEU A 98 -11.89 -3.43 -1.18
N GLU A 99 -12.26 -3.17 0.08
CA GLU A 99 -13.31 -3.94 0.79
C GLU A 99 -14.66 -3.92 0.06
N THR A 100 -14.97 -2.83 -0.62
CA THR A 100 -16.23 -2.69 -1.38
C THR A 100 -16.16 -3.16 -2.83
N GLY A 101 -14.97 -3.56 -3.30
CA GLY A 101 -14.73 -4.00 -4.69
C GLY A 101 -14.76 -2.85 -5.70
N SER A 102 -14.47 -1.62 -5.25
CA SER A 102 -14.31 -0.45 -6.14
C SER A 102 -12.88 -0.30 -6.65
N VAL A 103 -11.94 -0.93 -5.98
CA VAL A 103 -10.52 -1.11 -6.31
C VAL A 103 -10.18 -2.57 -6.02
N ASP A 104 -9.24 -3.14 -6.75
CA ASP A 104 -8.86 -4.54 -6.63
C ASP A 104 -7.45 -4.75 -6.07
N LEU A 105 -6.57 -3.77 -6.23
CA LEU A 105 -5.17 -3.83 -5.82
C LEU A 105 -4.76 -2.51 -5.16
N VAL A 106 -4.20 -2.59 -3.96
CA VAL A 106 -3.68 -1.43 -3.23
C VAL A 106 -2.35 -1.73 -2.56
N ALA A 107 -1.60 -0.66 -2.25
CA ALA A 107 -0.49 -0.72 -1.33
C ALA A 107 -0.72 0.30 -0.21
N ALA A 108 -0.65 -0.15 1.04
CA ALA A 108 -0.94 0.70 2.20
C ALA A 108 -0.05 0.41 3.40
N ALA A 109 0.04 1.37 4.32
CA ALA A 109 0.76 1.20 5.58
C ALA A 109 0.08 0.14 6.46
N PRO A 110 0.83 -0.65 7.24
CA PRO A 110 0.30 -1.64 8.15
C PRO A 110 -0.76 -1.09 9.10
N GLY A 111 -0.58 0.12 9.61
CA GLY A 111 -1.51 0.77 10.55
C GLY A 111 -2.97 0.83 10.07
N PHE A 112 -3.22 0.89 8.76
CA PHE A 112 -4.60 0.87 8.23
C PHE A 112 -5.29 -0.49 8.38
N MET A 113 -4.52 -1.57 8.50
CA MET A 113 -5.04 -2.91 8.80
C MET A 113 -5.08 -3.22 10.31
N ALA A 114 -4.38 -2.44 11.13
CA ALA A 114 -4.23 -2.70 12.56
C ALA A 114 -5.56 -2.68 13.36
N GLN A 115 -6.64 -2.14 12.79
CA GLN A 115 -7.98 -2.26 13.38
C GLN A 115 -8.57 -3.66 13.26
N SER A 116 -8.17 -4.42 12.25
CA SER A 116 -8.62 -5.78 11.97
C SER A 116 -7.59 -6.82 12.41
N VAL A 117 -6.32 -6.53 12.19
CA VAL A 117 -5.15 -7.35 12.57
C VAL A 117 -4.13 -6.41 13.22
N GLN A 118 -4.16 -6.30 14.54
CA GLN A 118 -3.28 -5.35 15.23
C GLN A 118 -1.79 -5.76 15.15
N GLU A 119 -1.50 -7.03 14.91
CA GLU A 119 -0.16 -7.60 14.80
C GLU A 119 0.65 -6.94 13.66
N VAL A 120 0.03 -6.46 12.61
CA VAL A 120 0.74 -5.81 11.50
C VAL A 120 1.39 -4.47 11.89
N ASP A 121 0.93 -3.83 12.97
CA ASP A 121 1.54 -2.61 13.49
C ASP A 121 2.94 -2.85 14.07
N PHE A 122 3.36 -4.12 14.17
CA PHE A 122 4.72 -4.55 14.43
C PHE A 122 5.73 -3.88 13.48
N PHE A 123 5.41 -3.82 12.21
CA PHE A 123 6.27 -3.17 11.21
C PHE A 123 6.38 -1.64 11.34
N SER A 124 5.55 -1.03 12.18
CA SER A 124 5.61 0.40 12.48
C SER A 124 6.50 0.74 13.69
N MET A 125 7.19 -0.27 14.28
CA MET A 125 8.09 -0.03 15.41
C MET A 125 9.29 0.82 15.00
N PRO A 126 9.64 1.85 15.79
CA PRO A 126 10.79 2.69 15.47
C PRO A 126 12.09 1.89 15.59
N TYR A 127 13.00 2.08 14.64
CA TYR A 127 14.32 1.43 14.62
C TYR A 127 14.27 -0.10 14.66
N LEU A 128 13.18 -0.69 14.16
CA LEU A 128 13.04 -2.14 14.05
C LEU A 128 14.12 -2.71 13.12
N PHE A 129 14.42 -2.02 12.05
CA PHE A 129 15.41 -2.40 11.06
C PHE A 129 16.64 -1.47 11.06
N GLU A 130 17.83 -2.01 10.79
CA GLU A 130 19.08 -1.25 10.76
C GLU A 130 19.49 -0.82 9.35
N SER A 131 19.05 -1.57 8.35
CA SER A 131 19.38 -1.36 6.95
C SER A 131 18.29 -1.92 6.06
N ARG A 132 18.35 -1.55 4.78
CA ARG A 132 17.47 -2.11 3.77
C ARG A 132 17.65 -3.63 3.64
N ASP A 133 18.89 -4.11 3.57
CA ASP A 133 19.18 -5.54 3.48
C ASP A 133 18.60 -6.31 4.68
N HIS A 134 18.69 -5.70 5.88
CA HIS A 134 18.08 -6.27 7.08
C HIS A 134 16.56 -6.30 6.96
N TRP A 135 15.93 -5.19 6.57
CA TRP A 135 14.49 -5.11 6.32
C TRP A 135 14.02 -6.18 5.32
N GLU A 136 14.65 -6.27 4.14
CA GLU A 136 14.33 -7.28 3.13
C GLU A 136 14.47 -8.72 3.67
N SER A 137 15.52 -9.01 4.42
CA SER A 137 15.73 -10.34 4.99
C SER A 137 14.68 -10.75 6.02
N VAL A 138 14.11 -9.78 6.73
CA VAL A 138 13.06 -10.02 7.75
C VAL A 138 11.70 -10.20 7.08
N ILE A 139 11.32 -9.29 6.18
CA ILE A 139 9.98 -9.32 5.59
C ILE A 139 9.81 -10.41 4.52
N ASP A 140 10.90 -10.80 3.85
CA ASP A 140 10.90 -11.92 2.90
C ASP A 140 11.23 -13.26 3.60
N GLY A 141 11.26 -13.27 4.93
CA GLY A 141 11.56 -14.42 5.78
C GLY A 141 10.41 -14.84 6.68
N GLU A 142 10.73 -15.64 7.72
CA GLU A 142 9.76 -16.26 8.62
C GLU A 142 8.86 -15.25 9.34
N VAL A 143 9.38 -14.06 9.68
CA VAL A 143 8.59 -12.99 10.34
C VAL A 143 7.54 -12.44 9.38
N GLY A 144 7.91 -12.15 8.12
CA GLY A 144 6.96 -11.73 7.10
C GLY A 144 5.90 -12.78 6.81
N ASP A 145 6.28 -14.06 6.72
CA ASP A 145 5.36 -15.18 6.54
C ASP A 145 4.36 -15.29 7.72
N THR A 146 4.83 -15.09 8.95
CA THR A 146 3.96 -15.10 10.15
C THR A 146 2.89 -14.01 10.05
N LEU A 147 3.28 -12.78 9.74
CA LEU A 147 2.33 -11.67 9.66
C LEU A 147 1.42 -11.76 8.43
N THR A 148 1.90 -12.28 7.31
CA THR A 148 1.05 -12.62 6.16
C THR A 148 -0.07 -13.59 6.56
N ASN A 149 0.29 -14.68 7.25
CA ASN A 149 -0.69 -15.67 7.72
C ASN A 149 -1.70 -15.07 8.71
N GLU A 150 -1.28 -14.15 9.59
CA GLU A 150 -2.21 -13.44 10.50
C GLU A 150 -3.19 -12.56 9.74
N ILE A 151 -2.73 -11.81 8.71
CA ILE A 151 -3.60 -11.00 7.86
C ILE A 151 -4.63 -11.87 7.15
N GLU A 152 -4.19 -12.88 6.41
CA GLU A 152 -5.04 -13.74 5.59
C GLU A 152 -6.01 -14.58 6.44
N SER A 153 -5.63 -14.95 7.66
CA SER A 153 -6.49 -15.71 8.57
C SER A 153 -7.58 -14.87 9.24
N ASN A 154 -7.38 -13.57 9.39
CA ASN A 154 -8.25 -12.69 10.17
C ASN A 154 -8.97 -11.64 9.34
N THR A 155 -8.67 -11.52 8.05
CA THR A 155 -9.32 -10.58 7.12
C THR A 155 -9.82 -11.29 5.87
N SER A 156 -10.35 -10.53 4.92
CA SER A 156 -10.66 -10.97 3.56
C SER A 156 -9.63 -10.45 2.55
N PHE A 157 -8.39 -10.29 2.97
CA PHE A 157 -7.31 -9.80 2.13
C PHE A 157 -6.25 -10.87 1.92
N ASP A 158 -5.76 -10.94 0.68
CA ASP A 158 -4.60 -11.74 0.28
C ASP A 158 -3.39 -10.82 0.10
N VAL A 159 -2.29 -11.09 0.82
CA VAL A 159 -1.04 -10.34 0.71
C VAL A 159 -0.27 -10.81 -0.51
N LEU A 160 -0.03 -9.91 -1.46
CA LEU A 160 0.70 -10.18 -2.69
C LEU A 160 2.20 -9.90 -2.55
N GLY A 161 2.60 -9.12 -1.54
CA GLY A 161 3.98 -8.80 -1.27
C GLY A 161 4.15 -7.64 -0.29
N TYR A 162 5.40 -7.36 0.04
CA TYR A 162 5.78 -6.24 0.89
C TYR A 162 6.57 -5.22 0.07
N TRP A 163 6.02 -4.03 -0.08
CA TRP A 163 6.65 -2.88 -0.70
C TRP A 163 7.31 -1.99 0.35
N THR A 164 7.97 -0.93 -0.09
CA THR A 164 8.57 0.05 0.79
C THR A 164 8.06 1.46 0.49
N ALA A 165 8.27 2.39 1.38
CA ALA A 165 8.20 3.83 1.13
C ALA A 165 9.45 4.49 1.73
N GLY A 166 10.59 3.86 1.48
CA GLY A 166 11.91 4.36 1.83
C GLY A 166 12.21 4.42 3.32
N VAL A 167 13.18 5.25 3.67
CA VAL A 167 13.60 5.50 5.04
C VAL A 167 13.03 6.84 5.51
N ARG A 168 12.24 6.80 6.57
CA ARG A 168 11.54 7.97 7.07
C ARG A 168 12.43 8.83 7.95
N ASN A 169 12.32 10.13 7.74
CA ASN A 169 13.03 11.17 8.46
C ASN A 169 12.05 12.24 8.94
N TYR A 170 12.42 12.94 9.99
CA TYR A 170 11.73 14.16 10.38
C TYR A 170 11.89 15.23 9.30
N TYR A 171 10.85 16.02 9.05
CA TYR A 171 10.95 17.26 8.27
C TYR A 171 10.00 18.33 8.84
N GLY A 172 10.47 19.60 8.81
CA GLY A 172 9.72 20.71 9.41
C GLY A 172 10.30 22.08 9.06
N ALA A 173 9.75 23.12 9.69
CA ALA A 173 10.23 24.48 9.53
C ALA A 173 11.59 24.72 10.26
N GLU A 174 11.82 23.99 11.34
CA GLU A 174 13.05 24.06 12.15
C GLU A 174 13.73 22.68 12.16
N PRO A 175 15.07 22.61 12.15
CA PRO A 175 15.81 21.37 12.29
C PRO A 175 15.75 20.86 13.74
N ILE A 176 15.93 19.54 13.89
CA ILE A 176 16.14 18.90 15.19
C ILE A 176 17.49 18.19 15.22
N GLU A 177 18.12 18.08 16.38
CA GLU A 177 19.37 17.34 16.60
C GLU A 177 19.20 16.26 17.67
N THR A 178 18.33 16.51 18.67
CA THR A 178 18.08 15.63 19.81
C THR A 178 16.57 15.45 20.05
N PRO A 179 16.12 14.40 20.78
CA PRO A 179 14.72 14.25 21.15
C PRO A 179 14.12 15.47 21.87
N SER A 180 14.92 16.19 22.67
CA SER A 180 14.44 17.38 23.39
C SER A 180 14.01 18.54 22.48
N ASP A 181 14.43 18.56 21.23
CA ASP A 181 14.00 19.57 20.26
C ASP A 181 12.55 19.35 19.81
N LEU A 182 11.99 18.17 20.07
CA LEU A 182 10.61 17.82 19.80
C LEU A 182 9.63 18.22 20.91
N ASP A 183 10.12 18.68 22.07
CA ASP A 183 9.30 18.95 23.23
C ASP A 183 8.13 19.91 22.92
N GLY A 184 6.90 19.34 22.91
CA GLY A 184 5.67 20.10 22.67
C GLY A 184 5.39 20.47 21.21
N MET A 185 6.22 20.03 20.27
CA MET A 185 6.03 20.25 18.84
C MET A 185 4.82 19.44 18.32
N SER A 186 3.91 20.07 17.59
CA SER A 186 2.83 19.39 16.90
C SER A 186 3.39 18.70 15.67
N LEU A 187 3.37 17.36 15.66
CA LEU A 187 3.94 16.56 14.60
C LEU A 187 2.86 15.67 13.97
N ARG A 188 2.77 15.70 12.66
CA ARG A 188 1.85 14.82 11.93
C ARG A 188 2.37 13.39 11.88
N THR A 189 1.49 12.45 12.20
CA THR A 189 1.75 11.01 12.07
C THR A 189 0.75 10.33 11.14
N GLN A 190 1.08 9.12 10.74
CA GLN A 190 0.11 8.17 10.19
C GLN A 190 -0.84 7.70 11.29
N ASP A 191 -1.95 7.07 10.92
CA ASP A 191 -2.88 6.47 11.87
C ASP A 191 -2.36 5.10 12.31
N SER A 192 -1.44 5.09 13.27
CA SER A 192 -0.85 3.93 13.89
C SER A 192 -0.64 4.19 15.38
N PRO A 193 -1.09 3.30 16.27
CA PRO A 193 -0.81 3.39 17.70
C PRO A 193 0.69 3.38 18.01
N VAL A 194 1.46 2.54 17.33
CA VAL A 194 2.91 2.43 17.55
C VAL A 194 3.61 3.72 17.13
N VAL A 195 3.29 4.28 15.96
CA VAL A 195 3.85 5.55 15.48
C VAL A 195 3.47 6.69 16.42
N THR A 196 2.22 6.76 16.88
CA THR A 196 1.77 7.76 17.83
C THR A 196 2.56 7.67 19.13
N ASN A 197 2.68 6.48 19.72
CA ASN A 197 3.45 6.26 20.96
C ASN A 197 4.94 6.60 20.77
N THR A 198 5.52 6.36 19.59
CA THR A 198 6.90 6.73 19.26
C THR A 198 7.13 8.23 19.41
N TRP A 199 6.31 9.04 18.76
CA TRP A 199 6.49 10.49 18.80
C TRP A 199 6.08 11.10 20.14
N GLU A 200 5.13 10.52 20.86
CA GLU A 200 4.84 10.89 22.27
C GLU A 200 6.03 10.59 23.18
N ALA A 201 6.68 9.43 23.03
CA ALA A 201 7.86 9.08 23.81
C ALA A 201 9.05 10.01 23.53
N LEU A 202 9.16 10.52 22.30
CA LEU A 202 10.16 11.52 21.90
C LEU A 202 9.83 12.96 22.35
N GLY A 203 8.64 13.20 22.95
CA GLY A 203 8.24 14.51 23.49
C GLY A 203 7.36 15.34 22.56
N ALA A 204 7.06 14.89 21.36
CA ALA A 204 6.18 15.56 20.42
C ALA A 204 4.69 15.40 20.82
N GLN A 205 3.84 16.15 20.13
CA GLN A 205 2.38 16.04 20.19
C GLN A 205 1.88 15.51 18.83
N PRO A 206 1.77 14.18 18.67
CA PRO A 206 1.36 13.60 17.40
C PRO A 206 -0.09 13.95 17.07
N THR A 207 -0.34 14.23 15.79
CA THR A 207 -1.66 14.58 15.26
C THR A 207 -1.85 13.86 13.94
N SER A 208 -2.92 13.08 13.80
CA SER A 208 -3.24 12.43 12.53
C SER A 208 -3.81 13.45 11.54
N VAL A 209 -3.26 13.50 10.33
CA VAL A 209 -3.75 14.31 9.20
C VAL A 209 -3.68 13.44 7.96
N ALA A 210 -4.75 13.46 7.15
CA ALA A 210 -4.81 12.72 5.90
C ALA A 210 -3.74 13.21 4.91
N TRP A 211 -3.28 12.29 4.03
CA TRP A 211 -2.16 12.58 3.13
C TRP A 211 -2.43 13.77 2.20
N ASP A 212 -3.59 13.82 1.60
CA ASP A 212 -4.02 14.88 0.68
C ASP A 212 -4.17 16.25 1.34
N GLU A 213 -4.25 16.31 2.68
CA GLU A 213 -4.34 17.56 3.46
C GLU A 213 -2.97 18.06 3.97
N MET A 214 -1.90 17.25 3.86
CA MET A 214 -0.60 17.48 4.49
C MET A 214 0.08 18.79 4.09
N TYR A 215 0.16 19.07 2.80
CA TYR A 215 0.78 20.32 2.31
C TYR A 215 0.10 21.55 2.94
N GLN A 216 -1.22 21.54 2.99
CA GLN A 216 -2.01 22.63 3.58
C GLN A 216 -1.84 22.70 5.11
N ALA A 217 -1.74 21.55 5.77
CA ALA A 217 -1.53 21.50 7.21
C ALA A 217 -0.19 22.12 7.61
N LEU A 218 0.89 21.78 6.91
CA LEU A 218 2.22 22.39 7.10
C LEU A 218 2.21 23.87 6.74
N GLN A 219 1.69 24.24 5.56
CA GLN A 219 1.65 25.63 5.11
C GLN A 219 0.90 26.57 6.06
N ASN A 220 -0.17 26.08 6.68
CA ASN A 220 -1.01 26.85 7.60
C ASN A 220 -0.60 26.69 9.08
N ASN A 221 0.48 25.97 9.38
CA ASN A 221 0.95 25.66 10.72
C ASN A 221 -0.12 24.98 11.59
N VAL A 222 -0.91 24.09 11.00
CA VAL A 222 -1.80 23.19 11.75
C VAL A 222 -0.96 22.13 12.47
N VAL A 223 0.14 21.72 11.81
CA VAL A 223 1.25 20.97 12.40
C VAL A 223 2.55 21.69 12.13
N ASP A 224 3.52 21.57 13.03
CA ASP A 224 4.84 22.20 12.94
C ASP A 224 5.79 21.39 12.07
N ALA A 225 5.60 20.08 12.06
CA ALA A 225 6.46 19.12 11.39
C ALA A 225 5.71 17.84 11.00
N ALA A 226 6.40 16.99 10.26
CA ALA A 226 5.96 15.65 9.91
C ALA A 226 7.17 14.73 9.73
N GLU A 227 6.94 13.49 9.34
CA GLU A 227 7.96 12.51 9.07
C GLU A 227 7.62 11.74 7.78
N ASN A 228 8.60 11.52 6.93
CA ASN A 228 8.46 10.73 5.71
C ASN A 228 9.83 10.48 5.06
N ASP A 229 9.84 9.72 3.96
CA ASP A 229 10.99 9.51 3.10
C ASP A 229 11.23 10.68 2.13
N PHE A 230 12.39 10.69 1.49
CA PHE A 230 12.78 11.77 0.58
C PHE A 230 11.88 11.87 -0.65
N THR A 231 11.47 10.74 -1.22
CA THR A 231 10.67 10.69 -2.44
C THR A 231 9.31 11.33 -2.23
N ASN A 232 8.61 10.90 -1.17
CA ASN A 232 7.30 11.43 -0.86
C ASN A 232 7.32 12.90 -0.42
N ILE A 233 8.35 13.34 0.32
CA ILE A 233 8.55 14.76 0.67
C ILE A 233 8.71 15.60 -0.61
N TYR A 234 9.50 15.11 -1.58
CA TYR A 234 9.80 15.84 -2.81
C TYR A 234 8.60 15.87 -3.76
N LEU A 235 8.03 14.71 -4.12
CA LEU A 235 6.94 14.60 -5.08
C LEU A 235 5.66 15.31 -4.60
N ALA A 236 5.37 15.28 -3.29
CA ALA A 236 4.26 16.02 -2.71
C ALA A 236 4.57 17.51 -2.46
N SER A 237 5.77 17.98 -2.85
CA SER A 237 6.22 19.38 -2.67
C SER A 237 6.25 19.84 -1.20
N HIS A 238 6.28 18.94 -0.23
CA HIS A 238 6.30 19.32 1.19
C HIS A 238 7.55 20.12 1.56
N HIS A 239 8.67 19.89 0.87
CA HIS A 239 9.92 20.65 1.03
C HIS A 239 9.80 22.16 0.75
N GLU A 240 8.76 22.59 0.02
CA GLU A 240 8.50 24.02 -0.22
C GLU A 240 7.97 24.74 1.02
N VAL A 241 7.35 24.01 1.95
CA VAL A 241 6.73 24.54 3.17
C VAL A 241 7.40 24.05 4.47
N ALA A 242 8.30 23.06 4.36
CA ALA A 242 9.10 22.50 5.44
C ALA A 242 10.52 22.25 4.92
N SER A 243 11.40 23.25 5.09
CA SER A 243 12.70 23.32 4.42
C SER A 243 13.86 22.66 5.18
N ASN A 244 13.60 21.96 6.28
CA ASN A 244 14.61 21.25 7.05
C ASN A 244 14.23 19.76 7.14
N ILE A 245 15.19 18.89 6.85
CA ILE A 245 15.08 17.44 7.02
C ILE A 245 16.16 17.00 8.00
N SER A 246 15.77 16.40 9.12
CA SER A 246 16.70 15.86 10.09
C SER A 246 16.70 14.33 9.99
N LEU A 247 17.90 13.75 9.79
CA LEU A 247 18.08 12.33 9.45
C LEU A 247 17.86 11.43 10.68
N THR A 248 16.62 11.38 11.13
CA THR A 248 16.23 10.49 12.23
C THR A 248 16.29 9.02 11.83
N GLN A 249 16.02 8.70 10.56
CA GLN A 249 16.07 7.34 9.99
C GLN A 249 15.38 6.30 10.90
N HIS A 250 14.25 6.72 11.46
CA HIS A 250 13.57 6.01 12.52
C HIS A 250 12.71 4.84 12.04
N ASP A 251 12.44 4.76 10.73
CA ASP A 251 11.60 3.72 10.13
C ASP A 251 12.06 3.39 8.71
N TYR A 252 12.41 2.14 8.47
CA TYR A 252 12.51 1.52 7.15
C TYR A 252 11.11 1.02 6.81
N THR A 253 10.39 1.82 6.04
CA THR A 253 8.94 1.71 5.94
C THR A 253 8.50 0.47 5.21
N THR A 254 7.65 -0.32 5.84
CA THR A 254 6.94 -1.44 5.20
C THR A 254 5.61 -0.96 4.65
N ARG A 255 5.24 -1.45 3.47
CA ARG A 255 3.92 -1.34 2.86
C ARG A 255 3.41 -2.72 2.50
N LEU A 256 2.15 -2.96 2.78
CA LEU A 256 1.48 -4.18 2.33
C LEU A 256 0.96 -3.93 0.91
N PHE A 257 1.36 -4.76 -0.04
CA PHE A 257 0.73 -4.87 -1.36
C PHE A 257 -0.24 -6.03 -1.31
N PHE A 258 -1.50 -5.78 -1.53
CA PHE A 258 -2.55 -6.77 -1.29
C PHE A 258 -3.78 -6.58 -2.18
N THR A 259 -4.57 -7.64 -2.24
CA THR A 259 -5.86 -7.74 -2.92
C THR A 259 -6.91 -8.29 -1.95
N SER A 260 -8.07 -8.69 -2.44
CA SER A 260 -9.11 -9.33 -1.64
C SER A 260 -9.39 -10.77 -2.08
N ASP A 261 -9.84 -11.61 -1.14
CA ASP A 261 -10.37 -12.96 -1.41
C ASP A 261 -11.35 -12.95 -2.60
N GLN A 262 -12.21 -11.91 -2.66
CA GLN A 262 -13.19 -11.79 -3.74
C GLN A 262 -12.52 -11.66 -5.11
N VAL A 263 -11.40 -11.00 -5.22
CA VAL A 263 -10.62 -10.89 -6.47
C VAL A 263 -10.01 -12.23 -6.80
N MET A 264 -9.32 -12.87 -5.84
CA MET A 264 -8.66 -14.16 -6.06
C MET A 264 -9.64 -15.27 -6.39
N ASP A 265 -10.82 -15.31 -5.77
CA ASP A 265 -11.89 -16.29 -6.02
C ASP A 265 -12.50 -16.20 -7.44
N GLN A 266 -12.37 -15.05 -8.12
CA GLN A 266 -12.85 -14.88 -9.50
C GLN A 266 -11.87 -15.41 -10.55
N LEU A 267 -10.61 -15.62 -10.15
CA LEU A 267 -9.53 -16.01 -11.04
C LEU A 267 -9.44 -17.54 -11.18
N SER A 268 -9.15 -18.02 -12.37
CA SER A 268 -8.74 -19.42 -12.58
C SER A 268 -7.38 -19.68 -11.93
N GLU A 269 -7.01 -20.95 -11.73
CA GLU A 269 -5.72 -21.33 -11.17
C GLU A 269 -4.54 -20.72 -11.99
N SER A 270 -4.63 -20.69 -13.32
CA SER A 270 -3.62 -20.09 -14.19
C SER A 270 -3.58 -18.56 -14.08
N GLN A 271 -4.72 -17.90 -13.89
CA GLN A 271 -4.77 -16.45 -13.66
C GLN A 271 -4.21 -16.10 -12.28
N GLN A 272 -4.48 -16.91 -11.26
CA GLN A 272 -3.86 -16.72 -9.93
C GLN A 272 -2.33 -16.89 -9.99
N GLU A 273 -1.81 -17.89 -10.73
CA GLU A 273 -0.38 -18.04 -10.94
C GLU A 273 0.22 -16.81 -11.64
N ALA A 274 -0.46 -16.26 -12.65
CA ALA A 274 -0.03 -15.05 -13.34
C ALA A 274 -0.01 -13.82 -12.39
N VAL A 275 -1.04 -13.68 -11.53
CA VAL A 275 -1.11 -12.62 -10.50
C VAL A 275 0.06 -12.73 -9.52
N MET A 276 0.37 -13.94 -9.02
CA MET A 276 1.48 -14.11 -8.08
C MET A 276 2.84 -13.85 -8.73
N THR A 277 3.06 -14.29 -9.97
CA THR A 277 4.28 -13.97 -10.73
C THR A 277 4.42 -12.46 -10.94
N ALA A 278 3.34 -11.79 -11.31
CA ALA A 278 3.31 -10.35 -11.49
C ALA A 278 3.57 -9.58 -10.18
N ALA A 279 3.05 -10.09 -9.07
CA ALA A 279 3.27 -9.50 -7.75
C ALA A 279 4.74 -9.57 -7.31
N GLU A 280 5.43 -10.68 -7.58
CA GLU A 280 6.86 -10.84 -7.30
C GLU A 280 7.70 -9.83 -8.10
N GLU A 281 7.49 -9.74 -9.43
CA GLU A 281 8.22 -8.79 -10.27
C GLU A 281 7.88 -7.32 -9.96
N ALA A 282 6.61 -7.04 -9.64
CA ALA A 282 6.17 -5.72 -9.21
C ALA A 282 6.85 -5.29 -7.91
N THR A 283 6.94 -6.20 -6.94
CA THR A 283 7.60 -5.96 -5.65
C THR A 283 9.08 -5.63 -5.84
N GLN A 284 9.78 -6.39 -6.68
CA GLN A 284 11.17 -6.08 -6.99
C GLN A 284 11.32 -4.72 -7.67
N THR A 285 10.48 -4.44 -8.67
CA THR A 285 10.52 -3.16 -9.42
C THR A 285 10.22 -1.96 -8.52
N GLU A 286 9.23 -2.09 -7.65
CA GLU A 286 8.86 -1.05 -6.69
C GLU A 286 10.04 -0.72 -5.76
N ARG A 287 10.64 -1.74 -5.14
CA ARG A 287 11.77 -1.58 -4.21
C ARG A 287 13.02 -0.99 -4.87
N GLU A 288 13.33 -1.38 -6.10
CA GLU A 288 14.45 -0.81 -6.86
C GLU A 288 14.17 0.66 -7.22
N THR A 289 12.96 0.95 -7.70
CA THR A 289 12.53 2.31 -8.07
C THR A 289 12.51 3.23 -6.86
N ASP A 290 12.03 2.77 -5.69
CA ASP A 290 12.06 3.54 -4.45
C ASP A 290 13.47 4.01 -4.09
N GLN A 291 14.44 3.11 -4.18
CA GLN A 291 15.83 3.45 -3.87
C GLN A 291 16.40 4.50 -4.83
N GLU A 292 16.15 4.35 -6.14
CA GLU A 292 16.62 5.30 -7.14
C GLU A 292 15.98 6.69 -6.93
N LEU A 293 14.66 6.72 -6.72
CA LEU A 293 13.92 7.95 -6.49
C LEU A 293 14.31 8.65 -5.18
N ALA A 294 14.65 7.90 -4.13
CA ALA A 294 15.10 8.48 -2.87
C ALA A 294 16.41 9.27 -3.03
N GLU A 295 17.38 8.74 -3.80
CA GLU A 295 18.65 9.41 -4.09
C GLU A 295 18.42 10.64 -4.96
N GLU A 296 17.61 10.54 -6.01
CA GLU A 296 17.27 11.65 -6.91
C GLU A 296 16.51 12.76 -6.18
N SER A 297 15.51 12.41 -5.38
CA SER A 297 14.69 13.35 -4.61
C SER A 297 15.52 14.12 -3.56
N LYS A 298 16.40 13.39 -2.85
CA LYS A 298 17.34 14.01 -1.91
C LYS A 298 18.22 15.06 -2.60
N ALA A 299 18.85 14.69 -3.73
CA ALA A 299 19.71 15.59 -4.48
C ALA A 299 18.94 16.82 -5.00
N ALA A 300 17.71 16.62 -5.50
CA ALA A 300 16.86 17.71 -6.00
C ALA A 300 16.45 18.68 -4.88
N MET A 301 16.14 18.17 -3.68
CA MET A 301 15.81 19.01 -2.52
C MET A 301 17.03 19.78 -2.02
N GLU A 302 18.22 19.18 -1.98
CA GLU A 302 19.47 19.89 -1.66
C GLU A 302 19.75 21.03 -2.66
N GLU A 303 19.53 20.80 -3.98
CA GLU A 303 19.65 21.82 -5.01
C GLU A 303 18.60 22.94 -4.85
N ALA A 304 17.40 22.59 -4.38
CA ALA A 304 16.33 23.54 -4.06
C ALA A 304 16.59 24.35 -2.79
N GLY A 305 17.61 23.98 -2.00
CA GLY A 305 18.02 24.70 -0.80
C GLY A 305 17.41 24.18 0.50
N VAL A 306 16.93 22.94 0.50
CA VAL A 306 16.51 22.24 1.72
C VAL A 306 17.76 21.96 2.56
N GLU A 307 17.70 22.25 3.85
CA GLU A 307 18.78 21.93 4.80
C GLU A 307 18.58 20.51 5.34
N ILE A 308 19.60 19.66 5.16
CA ILE A 308 19.61 18.28 5.64
C ILE A 308 20.68 18.16 6.71
N ASN A 309 20.30 17.73 7.91
CA ASN A 309 21.23 17.58 9.04
C ASN A 309 21.16 16.20 9.69
N GLU A 310 22.30 15.79 10.24
CA GLU A 310 22.40 14.62 11.10
C GLU A 310 21.79 14.89 12.48
N VAL A 311 21.34 13.83 13.16
CA VAL A 311 20.83 13.87 14.54
C VAL A 311 21.66 12.96 15.45
N GLU A 312 21.51 13.08 16.76
CA GLU A 312 22.04 12.13 17.74
C GLU A 312 21.17 10.83 17.75
N GLN A 313 21.28 10.04 16.69
CA GLN A 313 20.41 8.86 16.46
C GLN A 313 20.32 7.92 17.67
N GLU A 314 21.43 7.67 18.38
CA GLU A 314 21.46 6.82 19.57
C GLU A 314 20.50 7.34 20.66
N ALA A 315 20.37 8.65 20.82
CA ALA A 315 19.45 9.24 21.80
C ALA A 315 17.97 8.98 21.43
N PHE A 316 17.64 9.05 20.13
CA PHE A 316 16.28 8.70 19.65
C PHE A 316 16.01 7.20 19.81
N PHE A 317 16.98 6.36 19.48
CA PHE A 317 16.89 4.91 19.63
C PHE A 317 16.66 4.50 21.09
N GLU A 318 17.49 5.03 22.03
CA GLU A 318 17.36 4.77 23.46
C GLU A 318 16.02 5.23 24.02
N GLN A 319 15.56 6.44 23.64
CA GLN A 319 14.32 7.02 24.17
C GLN A 319 13.06 6.26 23.68
N THR A 320 13.15 5.51 22.59
CA THR A 320 12.06 4.70 22.03
C THR A 320 12.15 3.22 22.40
N GLU A 321 13.06 2.79 23.26
CA GLU A 321 13.22 1.39 23.67
C GLU A 321 11.95 0.82 24.28
N GLU A 322 11.36 1.51 25.26
CA GLU A 322 10.11 1.09 25.90
C GLU A 322 8.95 0.99 24.91
N VAL A 323 8.95 1.79 23.83
CA VAL A 323 7.90 1.71 22.79
C VAL A 323 8.00 0.39 22.05
N ARG A 324 9.21 -0.01 21.64
CA ARG A 324 9.45 -1.29 20.94
C ARG A 324 9.08 -2.49 21.82
N GLU A 325 9.55 -2.49 23.06
CA GLU A 325 9.25 -3.58 24.02
C GLU A 325 7.74 -3.69 24.30
N ASN A 326 7.08 -2.58 24.60
CA ASN A 326 5.64 -2.53 24.84
C ASN A 326 4.82 -2.91 23.60
N ALA A 327 5.27 -2.53 22.40
CA ALA A 327 4.63 -2.92 21.16
C ALA A 327 4.74 -4.44 20.96
N ALA A 328 5.94 -5.03 21.09
CA ALA A 328 6.14 -6.46 20.97
C ALA A 328 5.26 -7.25 21.95
N GLU A 329 5.20 -6.80 23.23
CA GLU A 329 4.36 -7.44 24.26
C GLU A 329 2.86 -7.28 23.95
N SER A 330 2.39 -6.09 23.55
CA SER A 330 0.97 -5.81 23.32
C SER A 330 0.43 -6.48 22.06
N LEU A 331 1.29 -6.73 21.08
CA LEU A 331 0.97 -7.41 19.82
C LEU A 331 1.14 -8.95 19.93
N ASP A 332 1.64 -9.47 21.07
CA ASP A 332 1.98 -10.91 21.27
C ASP A 332 3.04 -11.43 20.27
N LEU A 333 3.99 -10.56 19.88
CA LEU A 333 5.07 -10.81 18.90
C LEU A 333 6.47 -10.62 19.49
N VAL A 334 6.66 -11.03 20.75
CA VAL A 334 7.96 -10.92 21.44
C VAL A 334 9.01 -11.83 20.79
N GLU A 335 8.61 -13.04 20.37
CA GLU A 335 9.53 -14.00 19.74
C GLU A 335 10.00 -13.48 18.37
N GLU A 336 9.10 -12.88 17.57
CA GLU A 336 9.40 -12.27 16.29
C GLU A 336 10.30 -11.02 16.45
N TYR A 337 10.04 -10.20 17.48
CA TYR A 337 10.90 -9.07 17.80
C TYR A 337 12.32 -9.50 18.19
N GLU A 338 12.47 -10.50 19.06
CA GLU A 338 13.76 -11.07 19.40
C GLU A 338 14.49 -11.63 18.16
N GLN A 339 13.77 -12.30 17.27
CA GLN A 339 14.32 -12.82 16.02
C GLN A 339 14.83 -11.69 15.11
N VAL A 340 14.06 -10.61 14.94
CA VAL A 340 14.50 -9.44 14.17
C VAL A 340 15.76 -8.81 14.76
N VAL A 341 15.83 -8.70 16.09
CA VAL A 341 17.02 -8.16 16.77
C VAL A 341 18.24 -9.07 16.58
N GLU A 342 18.08 -10.39 16.65
CA GLU A 342 19.18 -11.35 16.43
C GLU A 342 19.70 -11.30 14.97
N MET A 343 18.85 -11.01 14.00
CA MET A 343 19.25 -10.87 12.58
C MET A 343 20.14 -9.65 12.33
N LYS A 344 20.08 -8.62 13.19
CA LYS A 344 20.97 -7.43 13.11
C LYS A 344 22.44 -7.78 13.37
N GLU A 345 22.71 -8.79 14.19
CA GLU A 345 24.05 -9.14 14.65
C GLU A 345 24.82 -10.06 13.67
N ASN A 346 24.19 -10.56 12.62
CA ASN A 346 24.75 -11.52 11.67
C ASN A 346 25.05 -10.90 10.30
#